data_d0ed8b5f36a2ff071d2035f454ba9a95
#
_entry.id   d0ed8b5f36a2ff071d2035f454ba9a95
#
_cell.length_a   1.000
_cell.length_b   1.000
_cell.length_c   1.000
_cell.angle_alpha   90.00
_cell.angle_beta   90.00
_cell.angle_gamma   90.00
#
_symmetry.space_group_name_H-M   'P 1'
#
loop_
_entity.id
_entity.type
_entity.pdbx_description
1 polymer ?
#
loop_
_entity_poly.entity_id
_entity_poly.type
_entity_poly.pdbx_seq_one_letter_code
_entity_poly.pdbx_strand_id
1 'polypeptide(L)' 'MKGNKHLSLEERSKISVLQSSGESVRSIARILGRSPSTISRELNRP' A
#
# COMPACT_ATOMS: atom_id res chain seq x y z
N MET A 1 -4.63 -10.69 16.11
CA MET A 1 -4.23 -10.57 15.73
C MET A 1 -3.44 -10.49 15.27
N LYS A 2 -3.05 -10.51 15.06
CA LYS A 2 -2.32 -10.43 14.74
C LYS A 2 -1.59 -9.91 13.93
N GLY A 3 -0.85 -9.73 14.04
CA GLY A 3 0.17 -8.90 13.49
C GLY A 3 0.01 -8.74 12.04
N ASN A 4 -0.29 -7.71 11.61
CA ASN A 4 -0.66 -7.52 10.25
C ASN A 4 0.47 -6.99 9.45
N LYS A 5 1.39 -7.86 9.15
CA LYS A 5 2.49 -7.48 8.30
C LYS A 5 2.08 -7.45 6.85
N HIS A 6 0.96 -8.07 6.56
CA HIS A 6 0.49 -8.11 5.18
C HIS A 6 -0.71 -7.20 5.02
N LEU A 7 -0.83 -6.62 3.86
CA LEU A 7 -1.97 -5.79 3.55
C LEU A 7 -3.18 -6.65 3.25
N SER A 8 -4.35 -6.16 3.61
CA SER A 8 -5.56 -6.86 3.27
C SER A 8 -5.82 -6.71 1.78
N LEU A 9 -6.75 -7.52 1.28
CA LEU A 9 -7.10 -7.44 -0.12
C LEU A 9 -7.63 -6.07 -0.48
N GLU A 10 -8.42 -5.47 0.40
CA GLU A 10 -8.94 -4.14 0.17
C GLU A 10 -7.82 -3.11 0.07
N GLU A 11 -6.85 -3.22 0.95
CA GLU A 11 -5.75 -2.26 0.93
C GLU A 11 -4.95 -2.40 -0.35
N ARG A 12 -4.75 -3.62 -0.80
CA ARG A 12 -4.00 -3.85 -2.03
C ARG A 12 -4.74 -3.28 -3.23
N SER A 13 -6.06 -3.40 -3.24
CA SER A 13 -6.86 -2.81 -4.30
C SER A 13 -6.74 -1.30 -4.29
N LYS A 14 -6.75 -0.71 -3.09
CA LYS A 14 -6.61 0.73 -2.98
C LYS A 14 -5.25 1.21 -3.46
N ILE A 15 -4.22 0.44 -3.16
CA ILE A 15 -2.88 0.78 -3.62
C ILE A 15 -2.86 0.84 -5.15
N SER A 16 -3.45 -0.15 -5.77
CA SER A 16 -3.48 -0.21 -7.22
C SER A 16 -4.20 1.00 -7.81
N VAL A 17 -5.34 1.33 -7.25
CA VAL A 17 -6.12 2.47 -7.72
C VAL A 17 -5.35 3.76 -7.51
N LEU A 18 -4.78 3.94 -6.34
CA LEU A 18 -4.05 5.16 -6.02
C LEU A 18 -2.82 5.31 -6.90
N GLN A 19 -2.14 4.21 -7.17
CA GLN A 19 -0.99 4.23 -8.03
C GLN A 19 -1.39 4.65 -9.44
N SER A 20 -2.50 4.13 -9.91
CA SER A 20 -3.00 4.49 -11.24
C SER A 20 -3.37 5.96 -11.32
N SER A 21 -3.75 6.53 -10.20
CA SER A 21 -4.09 7.94 -10.14
C SER A 21 -2.87 8.84 -10.06
N GLY A 22 -1.69 8.25 -9.97
CA GLY A 22 -0.46 9.04 -9.94
C GLY A 22 0.01 9.39 -8.54
N GLU A 23 -0.54 8.74 -7.52
CA GLU A 23 -0.10 8.98 -6.15
C GLU A 23 1.27 8.37 -5.92
N SER A 24 2.07 9.06 -5.13
CA SER A 24 3.39 8.53 -4.80
C SER A 24 3.28 7.49 -3.70
N VAL A 25 4.34 6.71 -3.53
CA VAL A 25 4.38 5.72 -2.47
C VAL A 25 4.10 6.35 -1.11
N ARG A 26 4.67 7.52 -0.88
CA ARG A 26 4.50 8.21 0.39
C ARG A 26 3.05 8.64 0.59
N SER A 27 2.43 9.13 -0.46
CA SER A 27 1.03 9.54 -0.38
C SER A 27 0.16 8.33 -0.10
N ILE A 28 0.39 7.25 -0.81
CA ILE A 28 -0.40 6.03 -0.61
C ILE A 28 -0.24 5.54 0.82
N ALA A 29 0.99 5.52 1.31
CA ALA A 29 1.26 5.07 2.67
C ALA A 29 0.51 5.91 3.69
N ARG A 30 0.49 7.21 3.49
CA ARG A 30 -0.19 8.12 4.38
C ARG A 30 -1.70 7.86 4.36
N ILE A 31 -2.25 7.70 3.18
CA ILE A 31 -3.68 7.47 3.03
C ILE A 31 -4.10 6.18 3.72
N LEU A 32 -3.29 5.15 3.60
CA LEU A 32 -3.62 3.85 4.16
C LEU A 32 -3.16 3.69 5.60
N GLY A 33 -2.36 4.62 6.12
CA GLY A 33 -1.84 4.51 7.46
C GLY A 33 -0.78 3.43 7.58
N ARG A 34 -0.01 3.23 6.51
CA ARG A 34 1.06 2.23 6.48
C ARG A 34 2.39 2.94 6.24
N SER A 35 3.47 2.21 6.49
CA SER A 35 4.78 2.80 6.23
C SER A 35 5.07 2.77 4.73
N PRO A 36 5.85 3.72 4.23
CA PRO A 36 6.21 3.72 2.81
C PRO A 36 6.93 2.44 2.39
N SER A 37 7.70 1.86 3.30
CA SER A 37 8.40 0.62 2.98
C SER A 37 7.42 -0.50 2.66
N THR A 38 6.34 -0.57 3.43
CA THR A 38 5.31 -1.57 3.20
C THR A 38 4.68 -1.40 1.84
N ILE A 39 4.35 -0.17 1.49
CA ILE A 39 3.74 0.12 0.20
C ILE A 39 4.70 -0.20 -0.93
N SER A 40 5.96 0.21 -0.77
CA SER A 40 6.95 -0.04 -1.79
C SER A 40 7.12 -1.52 -2.06
N ARG A 41 7.11 -2.32 -1.01
CA ARG A 41 7.22 -3.77 -1.16
C ARG A 41 6.06 -4.33 -1.96
N GLU A 42 4.85 -3.85 -1.66
CA GLU A 42 3.68 -4.34 -2.37
C GLU A 42 3.76 -3.99 -3.84
N LEU A 43 4.19 -2.80 -4.15
CA LEU A 43 4.26 -2.36 -5.53
C LEU A 43 5.34 -3.10 -6.32
N ASN A 44 6.36 -3.57 -5.62
CA ASN A 44 7.46 -4.27 -6.28
C ASN A 44 7.31 -5.78 -6.28
N ARG A 45 6.22 -6.28 -5.79
CA ARG A 45 6.00 -7.73 -5.81
C ARG A 45 5.75 -8.19 -7.23
N PRO A 46 6.32 -9.34 -7.59
CA PRO A 46 6.10 -9.89 -8.94
C PRO A 46 4.66 -10.35 -9.12
#